data_3273b8b6e26b1f30f78ee29a29f49f1e
#
_entry.id   3273b8b6e26b1f30f78ee29a29f49f1e
#
_cell.length_a   1.000
_cell.length_b   1.000
_cell.length_c   1.000
_cell.angle_alpha   90.00
_cell.angle_beta   90.00
_cell.angle_gamma   90.00
#
_symmetry.space_group_name_H-M   'P 1'
#
loop_
_entity.id
_entity.type
_entity.pdbx_description
1 polymer ?
#
loop_
_entity_poly.entity_id
_entity_poly.type
_entity_poly.pdbx_seq_one_letter_code
_entity_poly.pdbx_strand_id
1 'polypeptide(L)'
;MTKYDETKTNNGTKPFNTFRKSRIKRTTSAGKVATILKCNTVDIKVAEIFALAQPDAIWLCMEHGSLDYNQAENQSNAAKIYDVDSLLRVNRGSYSNYIRGFEVDCTGLIIPQIKSLADAREIEEFTKFPPIGKRGVDGGNNDGKYTKLDMTEYIKQANQERLVIYQIETPEVINDVEAIAEMEGVDALFFGPGDYSLSLGVPGQMDHPDVVSARKKVAEVARKNNKIAATPGGPGVAKNYIDMGYNLLNIGADVVALADYAENLVSQFEEINS
;
A
#
# COMPACT_ATOMS: atom_id res chain seq x y z
N MET A 1 0.69 40.35 -6.80
CA MET A 1 -0.22 39.37 -6.17
C MET A 1 -1.45 39.28 -7.04
N THR A 2 -1.54 38.33 -7.96
CA THR A 2 -2.71 38.09 -8.80
C THR A 2 -3.82 37.52 -7.91
N LYS A 3 -4.94 38.22 -7.84
CA LYS A 3 -6.12 37.71 -7.12
C LYS A 3 -6.56 36.40 -7.78
N TYR A 4 -6.59 35.33 -7.01
CA TYR A 4 -7.11 34.04 -7.45
C TYR A 4 -8.61 34.21 -7.73
N ASP A 5 -9.04 33.80 -8.91
CA ASP A 5 -10.44 33.91 -9.34
C ASP A 5 -11.26 32.78 -8.69
N GLU A 6 -11.99 33.11 -7.65
CA GLU A 6 -12.83 32.18 -6.87
C GLU A 6 -14.01 31.58 -7.68
N THR A 7 -14.29 32.12 -8.89
CA THR A 7 -15.42 31.65 -9.71
C THR A 7 -15.11 30.36 -10.49
N LYS A 8 -13.86 29.90 -10.49
CA LYS A 8 -13.41 28.71 -11.25
C LYS A 8 -13.54 27.38 -10.51
N THR A 9 -14.04 27.37 -9.29
CA THR A 9 -14.22 26.14 -8.52
C THR A 9 -15.69 25.74 -8.46
N ASN A 10 -16.07 24.67 -9.12
CA ASN A 10 -17.35 24.00 -8.89
C ASN A 10 -17.41 23.59 -7.40
N ASN A 11 -18.35 24.13 -6.64
CA ASN A 11 -18.73 23.82 -5.24
C ASN A 11 -18.13 24.65 -4.09
N GLY A 12 -17.53 25.82 -4.31
CA GLY A 12 -17.18 26.74 -3.21
C GLY A 12 -16.10 26.28 -2.22
N THR A 13 -15.51 25.09 -2.41
CA THR A 13 -14.36 24.61 -1.66
C THR A 13 -13.08 24.92 -2.43
N LYS A 14 -12.14 25.60 -1.76
CA LYS A 14 -10.81 25.82 -2.34
C LYS A 14 -10.20 24.46 -2.66
N PRO A 15 -9.74 24.19 -3.90
CA PRO A 15 -9.30 22.86 -4.33
C PRO A 15 -8.07 22.31 -3.57
N PHE A 16 -7.45 23.11 -2.70
CA PHE A 16 -6.26 22.77 -1.94
C PHE A 16 -6.51 22.53 -0.44
N ASN A 17 -7.76 22.57 0.02
CA ASN A 17 -8.07 22.49 1.45
C ASN A 17 -8.32 21.06 1.96
N THR A 18 -8.22 20.06 1.10
CA THR A 18 -8.48 18.67 1.49
C THR A 18 -7.50 17.71 0.83
N PHE A 19 -7.16 16.63 1.55
CA PHE A 19 -6.53 15.47 0.94
C PHE A 19 -7.46 14.79 -0.07
N ARG A 20 -6.87 14.15 -1.07
CA ARG A 20 -7.60 13.14 -1.84
C ARG A 20 -7.92 11.97 -0.91
N LYS A 21 -9.19 11.60 -0.84
CA LYS A 21 -9.63 10.45 -0.04
C LYS A 21 -9.10 9.15 -0.64
N SER A 22 -8.56 8.27 0.20
CA SER A 22 -8.06 6.98 -0.22
C SER A 22 -9.14 6.16 -0.94
N ARG A 23 -8.81 5.66 -2.12
CA ARG A 23 -9.69 4.80 -2.91
C ARG A 23 -9.83 3.42 -2.25
N ILE A 24 -8.75 2.88 -1.70
CA ILE A 24 -8.78 1.63 -0.92
C ILE A 24 -9.79 1.78 0.23
N LYS A 25 -9.72 2.86 1.02
CA LYS A 25 -10.66 3.10 2.13
C LYS A 25 -12.10 3.22 1.64
N ARG A 26 -12.34 3.94 0.54
CA ARG A 26 -13.68 4.06 -0.06
C ARG A 26 -14.24 2.71 -0.50
N THR A 27 -13.43 1.89 -1.19
CA THR A 27 -13.83 0.58 -1.69
C THR A 27 -14.11 -0.40 -0.56
N THR A 28 -13.20 -0.51 0.41
CA THR A 28 -13.35 -1.45 1.53
C THR A 28 -14.48 -1.05 2.49
N SER A 29 -14.70 0.24 2.74
CA SER A 29 -15.81 0.75 3.54
C SER A 29 -17.17 0.53 2.87
N ALA A 30 -17.22 0.41 1.54
CA ALA A 30 -18.41 0.02 0.81
C ALA A 30 -18.65 -1.52 0.81
N GLY A 31 -17.88 -2.29 1.57
CA GLY A 31 -17.99 -3.74 1.66
C GLY A 31 -17.44 -4.48 0.43
N LYS A 32 -16.69 -3.80 -0.42
CA LYS A 32 -16.07 -4.37 -1.62
C LYS A 32 -14.62 -4.76 -1.37
N VAL A 33 -14.07 -5.60 -2.23
CA VAL A 33 -12.67 -5.98 -2.23
C VAL A 33 -11.89 -4.99 -3.10
N ALA A 34 -10.87 -4.39 -2.53
CA ALA A 34 -9.97 -3.51 -3.24
C ALA A 34 -8.83 -4.29 -3.91
N THR A 35 -8.32 -3.77 -5.02
CA THR A 35 -7.27 -4.42 -5.83
C THR A 35 -6.01 -3.57 -5.92
N ILE A 36 -4.86 -4.27 -5.96
CA ILE A 36 -3.54 -3.66 -6.14
C ILE A 36 -2.87 -4.29 -7.36
N LEU A 37 -2.14 -3.48 -8.13
CA LEU A 37 -1.17 -3.94 -9.13
C LEU A 37 0.23 -3.50 -8.71
N LYS A 38 1.18 -4.44 -8.65
CA LYS A 38 2.54 -4.16 -8.20
C LYS A 38 3.42 -3.68 -9.36
N CYS A 39 4.04 -2.52 -9.18
CA CYS A 39 5.08 -1.96 -10.04
C CYS A 39 6.47 -2.31 -9.47
N ASN A 40 7.19 -3.18 -10.14
CA ASN A 40 8.59 -3.47 -9.87
C ASN A 40 9.54 -2.61 -10.71
N THR A 41 9.03 -2.11 -11.85
CA THR A 41 9.76 -1.18 -12.71
C THR A 41 9.66 0.25 -12.19
N VAL A 42 10.62 1.07 -12.56
CA VAL A 42 10.68 2.49 -12.13
C VAL A 42 10.10 3.46 -13.17
N ASP A 43 9.66 2.96 -14.32
CA ASP A 43 9.13 3.79 -15.40
C ASP A 43 7.72 4.29 -15.06
N ILE A 44 7.54 5.60 -15.12
CA ILE A 44 6.26 6.28 -14.88
C ILE A 44 5.14 5.78 -15.81
N LYS A 45 5.46 5.38 -17.06
CA LYS A 45 4.48 4.88 -18.02
C LYS A 45 3.82 3.58 -17.56
N VAL A 46 4.58 2.71 -16.89
CA VAL A 46 4.01 1.47 -16.34
C VAL A 46 3.00 1.79 -15.23
N ALA A 47 3.32 2.72 -14.35
CA ALA A 47 2.38 3.19 -13.32
C ALA A 47 1.12 3.81 -13.94
N GLU A 48 1.28 4.59 -15.01
CA GLU A 48 0.17 5.19 -15.74
C GLU A 48 -0.71 4.14 -16.45
N ILE A 49 -0.09 3.15 -17.12
CA ILE A 49 -0.82 2.04 -17.78
C ILE A 49 -1.64 1.26 -16.75
N PHE A 50 -1.06 0.97 -15.57
CA PHE A 50 -1.79 0.30 -14.51
C PHE A 50 -2.92 1.17 -13.96
N ALA A 51 -2.69 2.46 -13.77
CA ALA A 51 -3.72 3.39 -13.30
C ALA A 51 -4.88 3.53 -14.30
N LEU A 52 -4.63 3.46 -15.61
CA LEU A 52 -5.66 3.41 -16.66
C LEU A 52 -6.57 2.19 -16.52
N ALA A 53 -6.06 1.05 -16.05
CA ALA A 53 -6.86 -0.15 -15.78
C ALA A 53 -7.74 -0.03 -14.52
N GLN A 54 -7.62 1.08 -13.77
CA GLN A 54 -8.45 1.43 -12.63
C GLN A 54 -8.40 0.44 -11.45
N PRO A 55 -7.26 -0.14 -11.05
CA PRO A 55 -7.16 -0.80 -9.75
C PRO A 55 -7.44 0.22 -8.63
N ASP A 56 -7.64 -0.24 -7.40
CA ASP A 56 -7.76 0.68 -6.29
C ASP A 56 -6.41 1.30 -5.91
N ALA A 57 -5.32 0.56 -6.11
CA ALA A 57 -3.97 1.06 -5.89
C ALA A 57 -2.93 0.47 -6.85
N ILE A 58 -1.82 1.19 -7.01
CA ILE A 58 -0.54 0.65 -7.45
C ILE A 58 0.38 0.45 -6.24
N TRP A 59 1.22 -0.58 -6.28
CA TRP A 59 2.20 -0.88 -5.24
C TRP A 59 3.61 -0.64 -5.75
N LEU A 60 4.26 0.39 -5.25
CA LEU A 60 5.64 0.77 -5.52
C LEU A 60 6.56 0.08 -4.50
N CYS A 61 7.76 -0.35 -4.91
CA CYS A 61 8.62 -1.14 -4.03
C CYS A 61 10.06 -0.62 -3.99
N MET A 62 10.46 -0.12 -2.81
CA MET A 62 11.86 0.25 -2.53
C MET A 62 12.64 -0.87 -1.85
N GLU A 63 11.97 -1.87 -1.26
CA GLU A 63 12.65 -2.95 -0.53
C GLU A 63 13.46 -3.87 -1.47
N HIS A 64 12.88 -4.27 -2.61
CA HIS A 64 13.49 -5.21 -3.56
C HIS A 64 13.71 -4.61 -4.95
N GLY A 65 13.49 -3.31 -5.11
CA GLY A 65 13.62 -2.61 -6.37
C GLY A 65 14.68 -1.53 -6.33
N SER A 66 14.97 -0.95 -7.50
CA SER A 66 15.87 0.19 -7.64
C SER A 66 15.16 1.55 -7.53
N LEU A 67 13.89 1.55 -7.12
CA LEU A 67 13.08 2.77 -6.99
C LEU A 67 13.66 3.72 -5.95
N ASP A 68 13.78 4.99 -6.31
CA ASP A 68 14.10 6.09 -5.40
C ASP A 68 12.85 6.96 -5.09
N TYR A 69 13.00 7.93 -4.18
CA TYR A 69 11.88 8.80 -3.78
C TYR A 69 11.39 9.71 -4.91
N ASN A 70 12.28 10.18 -5.81
CA ASN A 70 11.88 10.99 -6.95
C ASN A 70 11.04 10.19 -7.95
N GLN A 71 11.44 8.94 -8.20
CA GLN A 71 10.69 8.02 -9.05
C GLN A 71 9.34 7.64 -8.39
N ALA A 72 9.33 7.41 -7.07
CA ALA A 72 8.11 7.14 -6.31
C ALA A 72 7.12 8.32 -6.39
N GLU A 73 7.61 9.57 -6.26
CA GLU A 73 6.79 10.77 -6.41
C GLU A 73 6.17 10.86 -7.82
N ASN A 74 6.97 10.63 -8.87
CA ASN A 74 6.49 10.65 -10.24
C ASN A 74 5.41 9.59 -10.49
N GLN A 75 5.63 8.35 -10.04
CA GLN A 75 4.64 7.27 -10.18
C GLN A 75 3.38 7.53 -9.35
N SER A 76 3.52 8.07 -8.12
CA SER A 76 2.39 8.47 -7.28
C SER A 76 1.56 9.57 -7.96
N ASN A 77 2.22 10.57 -8.56
CA ASN A 77 1.54 11.62 -9.31
C ASN A 77 0.78 11.09 -10.52
N ALA A 78 1.35 10.14 -11.27
CA ALA A 78 0.69 9.48 -12.38
C ALA A 78 -0.58 8.74 -11.91
N ALA A 79 -0.50 7.97 -10.84
CA ALA A 79 -1.64 7.26 -10.29
C ALA A 79 -2.77 8.20 -9.84
N LYS A 80 -2.43 9.32 -9.21
CA LYS A 80 -3.41 10.33 -8.75
C LYS A 80 -4.25 10.94 -9.86
N ILE A 81 -3.72 11.08 -11.07
CA ILE A 81 -4.48 11.60 -12.24
C ILE A 81 -5.74 10.76 -12.50
N TYR A 82 -5.65 9.47 -12.22
CA TYR A 82 -6.72 8.50 -12.42
C TYR A 82 -7.48 8.14 -11.15
N ASP A 83 -7.32 8.91 -10.07
CA ASP A 83 -7.90 8.63 -8.75
C ASP A 83 -7.51 7.25 -8.18
N VAL A 84 -6.32 6.76 -8.50
CA VAL A 84 -5.75 5.51 -8.02
C VAL A 84 -4.79 5.80 -6.87
N ASP A 85 -4.83 5.00 -5.79
CA ASP A 85 -3.91 5.13 -4.66
C ASP A 85 -2.51 4.64 -5.03
N SER A 86 -1.48 5.19 -4.39
CA SER A 86 -0.12 4.67 -4.43
C SER A 86 0.28 4.15 -3.06
N LEU A 87 0.72 2.90 -3.00
CA LEU A 87 1.26 2.28 -1.80
C LEU A 87 2.76 2.09 -1.99
N LEU A 88 3.58 2.68 -1.12
CA LEU A 88 5.03 2.53 -1.17
C LEU A 88 5.48 1.50 -0.14
N ARG A 89 6.05 0.37 -0.58
CA ARG A 89 6.77 -0.52 0.32
C ARG A 89 8.16 0.06 0.55
N VAL A 90 8.37 0.54 1.77
CA VAL A 90 9.58 1.25 2.17
C VAL A 90 10.73 0.30 2.51
N ASN A 91 11.96 0.80 2.44
CA ASN A 91 13.10 0.16 3.09
C ASN A 91 12.95 0.27 4.60
N ARG A 92 13.23 -0.82 5.33
CA ARG A 92 13.40 -0.75 6.78
C ARG A 92 14.59 0.15 7.12
N GLY A 93 14.46 0.91 8.18
CA GLY A 93 15.55 1.82 8.58
C GLY A 93 15.15 2.83 9.64
N SER A 94 15.66 4.04 9.51
CA SER A 94 15.40 5.13 10.45
C SER A 94 14.06 5.83 10.16
N TYR A 95 13.65 6.70 11.07
CA TYR A 95 12.51 7.61 10.95
C TYR A 95 12.32 8.20 9.54
N SER A 96 13.40 8.67 8.91
CA SER A 96 13.33 9.29 7.58
C SER A 96 12.85 8.34 6.48
N ASN A 97 13.07 7.03 6.61
CA ASN A 97 12.61 6.04 5.63
C ASN A 97 11.08 5.97 5.56
N TYR A 98 10.41 6.24 6.69
CA TYR A 98 8.96 6.19 6.77
C TYR A 98 8.31 7.51 6.37
N ILE A 99 8.77 8.65 6.91
CA ILE A 99 8.14 9.94 6.61
C ILE A 99 8.24 10.33 5.15
N ARG A 100 9.38 10.08 4.49
CA ARG A 100 9.60 10.44 3.08
C ARG A 100 8.61 9.77 2.12
N GLY A 101 8.17 8.55 2.42
CA GLY A 101 7.16 7.87 1.61
C GLY A 101 5.82 8.62 1.60
N PHE A 102 5.45 9.26 2.71
CA PHE A 102 4.28 10.14 2.73
C PHE A 102 4.56 11.50 2.10
N GLU A 103 5.75 12.06 2.31
CA GLU A 103 6.12 13.39 1.81
C GLU A 103 6.19 13.47 0.28
N VAL A 104 6.44 12.34 -0.40
CA VAL A 104 6.26 12.19 -1.86
C VAL A 104 4.80 11.88 -2.25
N ASP A 105 3.86 12.11 -1.33
CA ASP A 105 2.41 11.98 -1.51
C ASP A 105 1.94 10.56 -1.90
N CYS A 106 2.64 9.51 -1.46
CA CYS A 106 2.07 8.18 -1.50
C CYS A 106 0.88 8.10 -0.53
N THR A 107 -0.20 7.47 -0.98
CA THR A 107 -1.43 7.34 -0.18
C THR A 107 -1.22 6.45 1.04
N GLY A 108 -0.29 5.48 0.95
CA GLY A 108 0.02 4.60 2.06
C GLY A 108 1.42 4.02 2.00
N LEU A 109 1.86 3.50 3.14
CA LEU A 109 3.11 2.77 3.27
C LEU A 109 2.82 1.30 3.55
N ILE A 110 3.55 0.40 2.88
CA ILE A 110 3.66 -1.00 3.26
C ILE A 110 4.98 -1.14 4.01
N ILE A 111 4.90 -1.56 5.26
CA ILE A 111 6.07 -1.72 6.13
C ILE A 111 6.41 -3.21 6.19
N PRO A 112 7.50 -3.63 5.54
CA PRO A 112 7.92 -5.04 5.52
C PRO A 112 8.59 -5.45 6.83
N GLN A 113 8.76 -6.73 7.03
CA GLN A 113 9.59 -7.30 8.09
C GLN A 113 9.28 -6.76 9.49
N ILE A 114 7.99 -6.69 9.85
CA ILE A 114 7.60 -6.39 11.24
C ILE A 114 8.07 -7.54 12.12
N LYS A 115 8.81 -7.22 13.18
CA LYS A 115 9.50 -8.20 14.02
C LYS A 115 8.77 -8.52 15.34
N SER A 116 8.06 -7.54 15.89
CA SER A 116 7.40 -7.65 17.19
C SER A 116 6.40 -6.51 17.39
N LEU A 117 5.61 -6.60 18.46
CA LEU A 117 4.75 -5.50 18.91
C LEU A 117 5.55 -4.23 19.25
N ALA A 118 6.74 -4.36 19.80
CA ALA A 118 7.59 -3.20 20.13
C ALA A 118 8.06 -2.48 18.86
N ASP A 119 8.47 -3.24 17.84
CA ASP A 119 8.83 -2.71 16.52
C ASP A 119 7.62 -2.03 15.84
N ALA A 120 6.45 -2.64 15.93
CA ALA A 120 5.21 -2.07 15.39
C ALA A 120 4.86 -0.71 16.05
N ARG A 121 5.01 -0.60 17.37
CA ARG A 121 4.77 0.65 18.11
C ARG A 121 5.75 1.76 17.74
N GLU A 122 7.03 1.45 17.59
CA GLU A 122 8.02 2.43 17.13
C GLU A 122 7.67 2.98 15.74
N ILE A 123 7.23 2.11 14.82
CA ILE A 123 6.80 2.52 13.48
C ILE A 123 5.54 3.38 13.53
N GLU A 124 4.58 3.07 14.40
CA GLU A 124 3.40 3.91 14.61
C GLU A 124 3.79 5.32 15.05
N GLU A 125 4.75 5.44 16.00
CA GLU A 125 5.27 6.74 16.43
C GLU A 125 5.86 7.54 15.27
N PHE A 126 6.51 6.88 14.30
CA PHE A 126 7.12 7.56 13.15
C PHE A 126 6.13 7.91 12.04
N THR A 127 5.06 7.14 11.89
CA THR A 127 4.16 7.23 10.72
C THR A 127 2.89 8.04 10.95
N LYS A 128 2.46 8.15 12.20
CA LYS A 128 1.25 8.90 12.56
C LYS A 128 1.59 10.17 13.33
N PHE A 129 0.82 11.22 13.06
CA PHE A 129 0.91 12.47 13.83
C PHE A 129 0.27 12.35 15.21
N PRO A 130 0.61 13.23 16.16
CA PRO A 130 -0.11 13.32 17.42
C PRO A 130 -1.65 13.44 17.21
N PRO A 131 -2.50 12.86 18.06
CA PRO A 131 -2.15 12.17 19.32
C PRO A 131 -1.77 10.69 19.15
N ILE A 132 -1.86 10.11 17.93
CA ILE A 132 -1.63 8.68 17.67
C ILE A 132 -0.14 8.35 17.74
N GLY A 133 0.69 9.16 17.08
CA GLY A 133 2.13 8.98 17.00
C GLY A 133 2.91 10.26 17.31
N LYS A 134 4.14 10.33 16.78
CA LYS A 134 5.09 11.44 16.99
C LYS A 134 5.72 11.92 15.67
N ARG A 135 5.09 11.65 14.53
CA ARG A 135 5.58 12.10 13.22
C ARG A 135 5.84 13.60 13.24
N GLY A 136 7.02 14.01 12.80
CA GLY A 136 7.35 15.42 12.60
C GLY A 136 6.57 16.02 11.43
N VAL A 137 6.25 17.30 11.51
CA VAL A 137 5.48 18.00 10.49
C VAL A 137 6.38 18.84 9.60
N ASP A 138 6.25 18.66 8.28
CA ASP A 138 6.70 19.59 7.26
C ASP A 138 5.58 19.80 6.25
N GLY A 139 5.11 21.03 6.12
CA GLY A 139 4.08 21.40 5.15
C GLY A 139 4.63 21.76 3.77
N GLY A 140 5.95 21.88 3.61
CA GLY A 140 6.61 22.35 2.39
C GLY A 140 6.71 21.33 1.25
N ASN A 141 6.14 20.17 1.42
CA ASN A 141 6.14 19.06 0.47
C ASN A 141 4.74 18.79 -0.13
N ASN A 142 4.65 17.79 -0.99
CA ASN A 142 3.41 17.44 -1.67
C ASN A 142 2.35 16.89 -0.69
N ASP A 143 2.73 16.19 0.36
CA ASP A 143 1.81 15.73 1.42
C ASP A 143 1.16 16.92 2.13
N GLY A 144 1.93 17.91 2.55
CA GLY A 144 1.44 19.16 3.19
C GLY A 144 0.87 20.20 2.23
N LYS A 145 0.74 19.85 0.95
CA LYS A 145 0.23 20.76 -0.11
C LYS A 145 0.96 22.10 -0.16
N TYR A 146 2.27 22.05 0.02
CA TYR A 146 3.16 23.23 -0.06
C TYR A 146 2.69 24.38 0.84
N THR A 147 2.35 24.07 2.08
CA THR A 147 1.84 25.01 3.10
C THR A 147 0.46 25.64 2.79
N LYS A 148 -0.28 25.09 1.84
CA LYS A 148 -1.63 25.63 1.48
C LYS A 148 -2.75 25.03 2.33
N LEU A 149 -2.48 23.91 3.04
CA LEU A 149 -3.36 23.42 4.09
C LEU A 149 -3.03 24.11 5.44
N ASP A 150 -4.07 24.39 6.22
CA ASP A 150 -3.88 24.68 7.64
C ASP A 150 -3.22 23.49 8.33
N MET A 151 -2.26 23.73 9.22
CA MET A 151 -1.46 22.68 9.85
C MET A 151 -2.32 21.70 10.66
N THR A 152 -3.31 22.18 11.37
CA THR A 152 -4.21 21.35 12.19
C THR A 152 -5.04 20.43 11.28
N GLU A 153 -5.54 20.99 10.19
CA GLU A 153 -6.32 20.23 9.22
C GLU A 153 -5.45 19.23 8.45
N TYR A 154 -4.19 19.59 8.12
CA TYR A 154 -3.21 18.67 7.55
C TYR A 154 -2.98 17.46 8.44
N ILE A 155 -2.62 17.66 9.70
CA ILE A 155 -2.38 16.61 10.69
C ILE A 155 -3.59 15.68 10.80
N LYS A 156 -4.78 16.26 10.95
CA LYS A 156 -6.03 15.49 11.07
C LYS A 156 -6.32 14.65 9.84
N GLN A 157 -6.27 15.24 8.65
CA GLN A 157 -6.55 14.52 7.40
C GLN A 157 -5.48 13.47 7.09
N ALA A 158 -4.20 13.75 7.36
CA ALA A 158 -3.14 12.79 7.18
C ALA A 158 -3.33 11.55 8.07
N ASN A 159 -3.66 11.73 9.35
CA ASN A 159 -3.96 10.58 10.22
C ASN A 159 -5.15 9.76 9.73
N GLN A 160 -6.15 10.41 9.12
CA GLN A 160 -7.36 9.75 8.62
C GLN A 160 -7.16 9.06 7.28
N GLU A 161 -6.43 9.66 6.34
CA GLU A 161 -6.40 9.21 4.95
C GLU A 161 -5.12 8.44 4.59
N ARG A 162 -4.00 8.67 5.28
CA ARG A 162 -2.75 7.95 5.03
C ARG A 162 -2.77 6.55 5.64
N LEU A 163 -2.59 5.54 4.78
CA LEU A 163 -2.60 4.14 5.18
C LEU A 163 -1.23 3.71 5.74
N VAL A 164 -1.23 3.04 6.88
CA VAL A 164 -0.08 2.30 7.40
C VAL A 164 -0.43 0.82 7.39
N ILE A 165 0.27 0.06 6.56
CA ILE A 165 0.02 -1.36 6.28
C ILE A 165 1.20 -2.16 6.80
N TYR A 166 0.99 -3.02 7.79
CA TYR A 166 2.04 -3.87 8.34
C TYR A 166 2.07 -5.23 7.66
N GLN A 167 3.24 -5.58 7.12
CA GLN A 167 3.44 -6.87 6.47
C GLN A 167 3.80 -7.92 7.53
N ILE A 168 2.95 -8.91 7.65
CA ILE A 168 3.06 -10.05 8.57
C ILE A 168 3.62 -11.21 7.77
N GLU A 169 4.89 -11.50 7.93
CA GLU A 169 5.62 -12.41 7.04
C GLU A 169 6.70 -13.25 7.72
N THR A 170 6.67 -13.27 9.06
CA THR A 170 7.51 -14.16 9.87
C THR A 170 6.69 -14.88 10.94
N PRO A 171 7.08 -16.12 11.34
CA PRO A 171 6.35 -16.86 12.37
C PRO A 171 6.39 -16.18 13.74
N GLU A 172 7.43 -15.42 14.05
CA GLU A 172 7.61 -14.74 15.33
C GLU A 172 6.51 -13.72 15.58
N VAL A 173 6.21 -12.89 14.55
CA VAL A 173 5.25 -11.79 14.68
C VAL A 173 3.80 -12.25 14.75
N ILE A 174 3.51 -13.51 14.36
CA ILE A 174 2.15 -14.05 14.38
C ILE A 174 1.57 -14.13 15.79
N ASN A 175 2.43 -14.19 16.82
CA ASN A 175 2.01 -14.21 18.22
C ASN A 175 1.58 -12.80 18.70
N ASP A 176 2.08 -11.76 18.07
CA ASP A 176 1.79 -10.36 18.41
C ASP A 176 0.66 -9.77 17.55
N VAL A 177 0.14 -10.53 16.55
CA VAL A 177 -0.75 -9.99 15.52
C VAL A 177 -2.04 -9.39 16.06
N GLU A 178 -2.60 -9.95 17.16
CA GLU A 178 -3.77 -9.39 17.83
C GLU A 178 -3.46 -8.02 18.43
N ALA A 179 -2.39 -7.90 19.19
CA ALA A 179 -2.00 -6.65 19.81
C ALA A 179 -1.59 -5.58 18.77
N ILE A 180 -1.00 -6.01 17.66
CA ILE A 180 -0.69 -5.11 16.53
C ILE A 180 -1.98 -4.62 15.87
N ALA A 181 -2.96 -5.48 15.67
CA ALA A 181 -4.24 -5.10 15.07
C ALA A 181 -5.06 -4.13 15.93
N GLU A 182 -4.89 -4.16 17.26
CA GLU A 182 -5.54 -3.24 18.20
C GLU A 182 -4.96 -1.82 18.16
N MET A 183 -3.77 -1.63 17.58
CA MET A 183 -3.13 -0.31 17.49
C MET A 183 -3.95 0.64 16.60
N GLU A 184 -4.12 1.89 17.05
CA GLU A 184 -4.94 2.89 16.35
C GLU A 184 -4.33 3.28 14.99
N GLY A 185 -3.01 3.41 14.93
CA GLY A 185 -2.28 3.85 13.73
C GLY A 185 -2.12 2.78 12.65
N VAL A 186 -2.51 1.53 12.90
CA VAL A 186 -2.49 0.45 11.91
C VAL A 186 -3.79 0.46 11.11
N ASP A 187 -3.69 0.60 9.79
CA ASP A 187 -4.85 0.59 8.88
C ASP A 187 -5.11 -0.80 8.28
N ALA A 188 -4.04 -1.58 8.04
CA ALA A 188 -4.13 -2.90 7.41
C ALA A 188 -3.05 -3.87 7.90
N LEU A 189 -3.38 -5.16 7.88
CA LEU A 189 -2.43 -6.26 8.00
C LEU A 189 -2.29 -6.93 6.64
N PHE A 190 -1.06 -7.01 6.14
CA PHE A 190 -0.73 -7.63 4.85
C PHE A 190 0.01 -8.95 5.09
N PHE A 191 -0.62 -10.09 4.84
CA PHE A 191 0.06 -11.38 4.95
C PHE A 191 1.01 -11.60 3.77
N GLY A 192 2.31 -11.79 4.04
CA GLY A 192 3.36 -12.07 3.06
C GLY A 192 3.70 -13.57 3.01
N PRO A 193 2.99 -14.41 2.21
CA PRO A 193 3.15 -15.87 2.25
C PRO A 193 4.52 -16.36 1.76
N GLY A 194 5.17 -15.60 0.87
CA GLY A 194 6.49 -15.95 0.34
C GLY A 194 7.53 -16.01 1.45
N ASP A 195 7.74 -14.87 2.12
CA ASP A 195 8.72 -14.75 3.21
C ASP A 195 8.29 -15.56 4.45
N TYR A 196 6.98 -15.69 4.70
CA TYR A 196 6.48 -16.53 5.77
C TYR A 196 6.85 -18.00 5.55
N SER A 197 6.66 -18.53 4.33
CA SER A 197 7.04 -19.92 4.00
C SER A 197 8.57 -20.13 4.06
N LEU A 198 9.35 -19.14 3.62
CA LEU A 198 10.81 -19.16 3.72
C LEU A 198 11.25 -19.21 5.18
N SER A 199 10.70 -18.38 6.03
CA SER A 199 11.01 -18.31 7.47
C SER A 199 10.61 -19.59 8.22
N LEU A 200 9.58 -20.30 7.77
CA LEU A 200 9.21 -21.63 8.26
C LEU A 200 10.15 -22.76 7.80
N GLY A 201 11.06 -22.51 6.86
CA GLY A 201 11.91 -23.54 6.26
C GLY A 201 11.19 -24.38 5.19
N VAL A 202 10.07 -23.92 4.67
CA VAL A 202 9.28 -24.56 3.59
C VAL A 202 9.08 -23.60 2.40
N PRO A 203 10.16 -23.09 1.79
CA PRO A 203 10.09 -22.02 0.79
C PRO A 203 9.18 -22.39 -0.39
N GLY A 204 8.25 -21.47 -0.72
CA GLY A 204 7.33 -21.63 -1.83
C GLY A 204 6.15 -22.58 -1.59
N GLN A 205 6.06 -23.28 -0.45
CA GLN A 205 4.94 -24.17 -0.13
C GLN A 205 3.75 -23.38 0.44
N MET A 206 3.03 -22.71 -0.45
CA MET A 206 1.93 -21.80 -0.07
C MET A 206 0.72 -22.50 0.59
N ASP A 207 0.61 -23.83 0.36
CA ASP A 207 -0.45 -24.68 0.91
C ASP A 207 0.01 -25.48 2.15
N HIS A 208 1.24 -25.24 2.65
CA HIS A 208 1.68 -25.83 3.90
C HIS A 208 0.72 -25.48 5.03
N PRO A 209 0.33 -26.42 5.91
CA PRO A 209 -0.69 -26.21 6.95
C PRO A 209 -0.45 -24.96 7.81
N ASP A 210 0.80 -24.71 8.20
CA ASP A 210 1.17 -23.56 9.03
C ASP A 210 1.06 -22.24 8.26
N VAL A 211 1.39 -22.21 6.95
CA VAL A 211 1.21 -21.04 6.10
C VAL A 211 -0.29 -20.72 5.94
N VAL A 212 -1.11 -21.75 5.72
CA VAL A 212 -2.57 -21.62 5.61
C VAL A 212 -3.18 -21.16 6.93
N SER A 213 -2.71 -21.72 8.06
CA SER A 213 -3.17 -21.33 9.40
C SER A 213 -2.86 -19.87 9.71
N ALA A 214 -1.63 -19.43 9.45
CA ALA A 214 -1.21 -18.03 9.64
C ALA A 214 -2.01 -17.09 8.73
N ARG A 215 -2.20 -17.44 7.46
CA ARG A 215 -3.03 -16.65 6.52
C ARG A 215 -4.46 -16.46 7.06
N LYS A 216 -5.10 -17.52 7.55
CA LYS A 216 -6.43 -17.43 8.14
C LYS A 216 -6.44 -16.56 9.38
N LYS A 217 -5.46 -16.74 10.27
CA LYS A 217 -5.33 -15.95 11.51
C LYS A 217 -5.19 -14.46 11.20
N VAL A 218 -4.33 -14.06 10.27
CA VAL A 218 -4.14 -12.64 9.91
C VAL A 218 -5.44 -12.03 9.38
N ALA A 219 -6.17 -12.73 8.51
CA ALA A 219 -7.44 -12.24 7.99
C ALA A 219 -8.48 -12.08 9.10
N GLU A 220 -8.65 -13.09 9.96
CA GLU A 220 -9.59 -13.07 11.07
C GLU A 220 -9.30 -11.92 12.05
N VAL A 221 -8.04 -11.79 12.47
CA VAL A 221 -7.60 -10.75 13.41
C VAL A 221 -7.79 -9.37 12.83
N ALA A 222 -7.42 -9.14 11.57
CA ALA A 222 -7.65 -7.87 10.91
C ALA A 222 -9.14 -7.51 10.89
N ARG A 223 -10.00 -8.43 10.47
CA ARG A 223 -11.46 -8.20 10.40
C ARG A 223 -12.09 -7.94 11.77
N LYS A 224 -11.68 -8.69 12.79
CA LYS A 224 -12.16 -8.52 14.17
C LYS A 224 -11.86 -7.12 14.72
N ASN A 225 -10.75 -6.52 14.31
CA ASN A 225 -10.30 -5.20 14.74
C ASN A 225 -10.68 -4.08 13.73
N ASN A 226 -11.58 -4.34 12.77
CA ASN A 226 -12.00 -3.40 11.72
C ASN A 226 -10.82 -2.90 10.87
N LYS A 227 -9.76 -3.69 10.73
CA LYS A 227 -8.63 -3.41 9.85
C LYS A 227 -8.82 -4.08 8.50
N ILE A 228 -8.12 -3.55 7.51
CA ILE A 228 -8.07 -4.13 6.17
C ILE A 228 -7.19 -5.39 6.24
N ALA A 229 -7.69 -6.51 5.70
CA ALA A 229 -6.93 -7.73 5.52
C ALA A 229 -6.40 -7.80 4.07
N ALA A 230 -5.07 -7.84 3.92
CA ALA A 230 -4.42 -7.80 2.62
C ALA A 230 -3.48 -9.00 2.40
N THR A 231 -3.37 -9.46 1.13
CA THR A 231 -2.42 -10.53 0.73
C THR A 231 -2.24 -10.52 -0.79
N PRO A 232 -1.15 -11.12 -1.35
CA PRO A 232 -1.10 -11.43 -2.77
C PRO A 232 -2.13 -12.52 -3.10
N GLY A 233 -2.91 -12.30 -4.17
CA GLY A 233 -3.95 -13.24 -4.57
C GLY A 233 -4.54 -12.92 -5.93
N GLY A 234 -3.92 -13.43 -7.00
CA GLY A 234 -4.43 -13.29 -8.36
C GLY A 234 -5.79 -13.96 -8.58
N PRO A 235 -6.40 -13.78 -9.76
CA PRO A 235 -7.77 -14.23 -10.04
C PRO A 235 -8.06 -15.70 -9.72
N GLY A 236 -7.06 -16.58 -9.88
CA GLY A 236 -7.22 -18.02 -9.63
C GLY A 236 -7.46 -18.41 -8.16
N VAL A 237 -7.06 -17.57 -7.21
CA VAL A 237 -7.21 -17.83 -5.76
C VAL A 237 -8.04 -16.76 -5.04
N ALA A 238 -8.38 -15.68 -5.74
CA ALA A 238 -9.04 -14.52 -5.14
C ALA A 238 -10.31 -14.88 -4.38
N LYS A 239 -11.18 -15.72 -4.96
CA LYS A 239 -12.42 -16.11 -4.29
C LYS A 239 -12.17 -16.79 -2.94
N ASN A 240 -11.20 -17.69 -2.86
CA ASN A 240 -10.85 -18.39 -1.62
C ASN A 240 -10.37 -17.40 -0.54
N TYR A 241 -9.56 -16.41 -0.93
CA TYR A 241 -9.05 -15.40 0.01
C TYR A 241 -10.16 -14.41 0.45
N ILE A 242 -11.05 -14.05 -0.45
CA ILE A 242 -12.23 -13.24 -0.10
C ILE A 242 -13.10 -13.98 0.91
N ASP A 243 -13.35 -15.27 0.69
CA ASP A 243 -14.12 -16.12 1.61
C ASP A 243 -13.44 -16.28 2.98
N MET A 244 -12.10 -16.17 3.05
CA MET A 244 -11.32 -16.09 4.30
C MET A 244 -11.42 -14.72 5.01
N GLY A 245 -11.94 -13.68 4.35
CA GLY A 245 -12.10 -12.36 4.91
C GLY A 245 -11.10 -11.29 4.38
N TYR A 246 -10.25 -11.64 3.41
CA TYR A 246 -9.39 -10.65 2.75
C TYR A 246 -10.22 -9.67 1.92
N ASN A 247 -9.90 -8.38 2.01
CA ASN A 247 -10.60 -7.31 1.30
C ASN A 247 -9.65 -6.32 0.60
N LEU A 248 -8.35 -6.66 0.51
CA LEU A 248 -7.36 -5.97 -0.30
C LEU A 248 -6.41 -7.01 -0.92
N LEU A 249 -6.44 -7.17 -2.24
CA LEU A 249 -5.67 -8.20 -2.94
C LEU A 249 -4.68 -7.59 -3.93
N ASN A 250 -3.39 -7.97 -3.83
CA ASN A 250 -2.45 -7.72 -4.93
C ASN A 250 -2.66 -8.80 -6.00
N ILE A 251 -3.22 -8.38 -7.14
CA ILE A 251 -3.70 -9.28 -8.19
C ILE A 251 -2.72 -9.53 -9.33
N GLY A 252 -1.56 -8.84 -9.33
CA GLY A 252 -0.54 -9.01 -10.37
C GLY A 252 0.65 -8.08 -10.20
N ALA A 253 1.66 -8.27 -11.05
CA ALA A 253 2.87 -7.46 -11.10
C ALA A 253 3.32 -7.24 -12.56
N ASP A 254 3.89 -6.06 -12.83
CA ASP A 254 4.36 -5.65 -14.16
C ASP A 254 5.41 -6.61 -14.75
N VAL A 255 6.43 -6.94 -13.99
CA VAL A 255 7.53 -7.80 -14.46
C VAL A 255 7.07 -9.22 -14.79
N VAL A 256 6.08 -9.74 -14.05
CA VAL A 256 5.49 -11.06 -14.34
C VAL A 256 4.69 -10.98 -15.64
N ALA A 257 3.82 -9.99 -15.76
CA ALA A 257 3.01 -9.81 -16.96
C ALA A 257 3.85 -9.59 -18.22
N LEU A 258 4.95 -8.83 -18.12
CA LEU A 258 5.86 -8.59 -19.25
C LEU A 258 6.65 -9.86 -19.63
N ALA A 259 7.10 -10.65 -18.63
CA ALA A 259 7.79 -11.90 -18.88
C ALA A 259 6.86 -12.91 -19.59
N ASP A 260 5.66 -13.12 -19.03
CA ASP A 260 4.65 -14.02 -19.60
C ASP A 260 4.25 -13.60 -21.04
N TYR A 261 4.07 -12.31 -21.26
CA TYR A 261 3.75 -11.77 -22.59
C TYR A 261 4.86 -12.03 -23.59
N ALA A 262 6.12 -11.76 -23.22
CA ALA A 262 7.26 -11.97 -24.11
C ALA A 262 7.47 -13.47 -24.44
N GLU A 263 7.39 -14.34 -23.43
CA GLU A 263 7.51 -15.78 -23.59
C GLU A 263 6.41 -16.34 -24.51
N ASN A 264 5.17 -15.92 -24.30
CA ASN A 264 4.05 -16.35 -25.13
C ASN A 264 4.22 -15.94 -26.60
N LEU A 265 4.68 -14.69 -26.89
CA LEU A 265 4.94 -14.27 -28.28
C LEU A 265 6.05 -15.07 -28.95
N VAL A 266 7.16 -15.33 -28.24
CA VAL A 266 8.28 -16.13 -28.77
C VAL A 266 7.82 -17.55 -29.08
N SER A 267 7.11 -18.19 -28.15
CA SER A 267 6.61 -19.56 -28.33
C SER A 267 5.64 -19.66 -29.52
N GLN A 268 4.71 -18.70 -29.67
CA GLN A 268 3.80 -18.68 -30.84
C GLN A 268 4.55 -18.53 -32.17
N PHE A 269 5.64 -17.73 -32.18
CA PHE A 269 6.43 -17.55 -33.40
C PHE A 269 7.25 -18.80 -33.74
N GLU A 270 7.77 -19.52 -32.76
CA GLU A 270 8.47 -20.79 -32.93
C GLU A 270 7.57 -21.87 -33.50
N GLU A 271 6.31 -21.95 -33.07
CA GLU A 271 5.31 -22.87 -33.61
C GLU A 271 5.01 -22.60 -35.12
N ILE A 272 5.06 -21.34 -35.55
CA ILE A 272 4.87 -20.99 -36.98
C ILE A 272 6.06 -21.40 -37.83
N ASN A 273 7.27 -21.43 -37.25
CA ASN A 273 8.51 -21.75 -37.93
C ASN A 273 8.89 -23.25 -37.89
N SER A 274 8.16 -24.05 -37.17
CA SER A 274 8.36 -25.52 -37.08
C SER A 274 7.51 -26.25 -38.13
#